data_88049f920ac86e044c2d84423dafef23
#
_entry.id   88049f920ac86e044c2d84423dafef23
#
_cell.length_a   1.000
_cell.length_b   1.000
_cell.length_c   1.000
_cell.angle_alpha   90.00
_cell.angle_beta   90.00
_cell.angle_gamma   90.00
#
_symmetry.space_group_name_H-M   'P 1'
#
loop_
_entity.id
_entity.type
_entity.pdbx_description
1 polymer ?
#
loop_
_entity_poly.entity_id
_entity_poly.type
_entity_poly.pdbx_seq_one_letter_code
_entity_poly.pdbx_strand_id
1 'polypeptide(L)'
;MVGRPRRGDAGPAWAGGTPVGEERANGMPSGGERSDGLRAGGTRSEGMTSGGERADGERAAEAARGLVVSGARVTFAGQESPALDDVDVTVDAGRVLAVLGPSGCGKSTLLRAVAGLQRLDAGRVSFDGDDVTRVPTHKRDFALMFQDGQLFGHLDVAANVAYGLARRGVGRAEQAARVGQLLDLVGLPGYEKRSPATLSGGQQQRVALARALAVRPRLLLLDEPLSALDRGLRERLSTDLRAILTAESATALFVTHDHGEALTVADDIAVMRDGRIVQHGAAPEVWAVPSDEDTADFLGFTTTLDPDEAAAVGLAPGRWKLRQSALRVVATGTASGSSSGDGVAMRDAGATHGSSWGEAAGARDARAPRALAASIVHSAVADEVTRVSVRLDALPTLELAAVAYPGDVEPAALEPGARVGVVLDASQGVQFTH
;
A
#
# COMPACT_ATOMS: atom_id res chain seq x y z
N MET A 1 -48.37 19.83 -41.05
CA MET A 1 -48.48 18.47 -41.57
C MET A 1 -47.54 17.64 -40.66
N VAL A 2 -48.00 17.10 -39.61
CA VAL A 2 -48.72 15.84 -39.34
C VAL A 2 -47.83 14.61 -39.66
N GLY A 3 -47.53 13.89 -38.58
CA GLY A 3 -46.99 12.55 -38.65
C GLY A 3 -46.51 12.05 -37.28
N ARG A 4 -47.43 11.57 -36.43
CA ARG A 4 -47.11 10.79 -35.21
C ARG A 4 -46.85 9.33 -35.57
N PRO A 5 -45.96 8.62 -34.88
CA PRO A 5 -45.74 7.19 -35.00
C PRO A 5 -46.52 6.34 -34.00
N ARG A 6 -46.69 5.09 -34.37
CA ARG A 6 -47.46 4.01 -33.75
C ARG A 6 -46.72 3.33 -32.58
N ARG A 7 -47.50 2.83 -31.63
CA ARG A 7 -47.20 1.89 -30.53
C ARG A 7 -47.02 0.45 -31.04
N GLY A 8 -46.34 -0.35 -30.22
CA GLY A 8 -46.26 -1.81 -30.18
C GLY A 8 -44.79 -2.26 -30.13
N ASP A 9 -44.30 -3.13 -29.26
CA ASP A 9 -44.91 -4.29 -28.64
C ASP A 9 -44.18 -4.72 -27.38
N ALA A 10 -44.89 -5.48 -26.60
CA ALA A 10 -44.70 -6.06 -25.29
C ALA A 10 -43.48 -6.96 -25.13
N GLY A 11 -42.88 -6.92 -23.92
CA GLY A 11 -41.93 -7.89 -23.41
C GLY A 11 -42.62 -9.08 -22.74
N PRO A 12 -41.94 -10.19 -22.48
CA PRO A 12 -42.51 -11.30 -21.76
C PRO A 12 -42.35 -11.18 -20.24
N ALA A 13 -43.43 -11.47 -19.56
CA ALA A 13 -43.61 -11.60 -18.13
C ALA A 13 -42.92 -12.86 -17.59
N TRP A 14 -42.37 -12.77 -16.39
CA TRP A 14 -42.02 -13.91 -15.56
C TRP A 14 -43.14 -14.15 -14.54
N ALA A 15 -43.90 -15.23 -14.76
CA ALA A 15 -44.84 -15.78 -13.80
C ALA A 15 -44.14 -16.83 -12.92
N GLY A 16 -44.25 -16.77 -11.71
CA GLY A 16 -44.72 -17.42 -10.53
C GLY A 16 -44.75 -18.95 -10.52
N GLY A 17 -44.15 -19.53 -9.48
CA GLY A 17 -44.32 -20.91 -9.08
C GLY A 17 -44.05 -21.03 -7.59
N THR A 18 -45.10 -21.16 -6.83
CA THR A 18 -45.14 -21.43 -5.39
C THR A 18 -45.13 -22.95 -5.09
N PRO A 19 -45.14 -23.37 -3.82
CA PRO A 19 -44.29 -24.44 -3.27
C PRO A 19 -45.07 -25.72 -2.96
N VAL A 20 -44.36 -26.82 -2.78
CA VAL A 20 -44.86 -28.08 -2.19
C VAL A 20 -43.63 -28.75 -1.56
N GLY A 21 -43.54 -29.34 -0.40
CA GLY A 21 -44.44 -29.79 0.63
C GLY A 21 -43.58 -30.42 1.71
N GLU A 22 -44.07 -30.38 2.91
CA GLU A 22 -43.57 -31.10 4.08
C GLU A 22 -43.61 -32.62 3.90
N GLU A 23 -42.60 -33.31 4.44
CA GLU A 23 -42.86 -34.63 5.04
C GLU A 23 -41.91 -34.91 6.20
N ARG A 24 -42.58 -35.27 7.32
CA ARG A 24 -42.04 -35.74 8.58
C ARG A 24 -41.72 -37.22 8.48
N ALA A 25 -40.72 -37.73 9.19
CA ALA A 25 -40.93 -38.59 10.35
C ALA A 25 -39.70 -39.47 10.70
N ASN A 26 -39.37 -39.43 11.98
CA ASN A 26 -39.13 -40.55 12.90
C ASN A 26 -38.02 -41.57 12.67
N GLY A 27 -37.25 -41.74 13.74
CA GLY A 27 -36.70 -43.04 14.10
C GLY A 27 -35.36 -42.99 14.84
N MET A 28 -35.40 -42.82 16.17
CA MET A 28 -34.42 -43.46 17.07
C MET A 28 -34.80 -44.90 17.32
N PRO A 29 -33.88 -45.82 17.63
CA PRO A 29 -33.59 -46.17 19.01
C PRO A 29 -32.11 -46.45 19.34
N SER A 30 -31.65 -46.02 20.44
CA SER A 30 -31.28 -46.61 21.77
C SER A 30 -30.58 -47.98 21.81
N GLY A 31 -29.54 -48.03 22.62
CA GLY A 31 -29.10 -49.18 23.40
C GLY A 31 -27.72 -49.72 22.98
N GLY A 32 -26.82 -49.69 23.85
CA GLY A 32 -26.44 -50.52 24.97
C GLY A 32 -25.06 -51.08 24.67
N GLU A 33 -24.20 -51.08 25.48
CA GLU A 33 -23.73 -51.66 26.70
C GLU A 33 -22.23 -51.96 26.69
N ARG A 34 -21.66 -51.75 27.81
CA ARG A 34 -20.33 -51.98 28.37
C ARG A 34 -19.69 -53.33 28.05
N SER A 35 -18.35 -53.37 27.99
CA SER A 35 -17.62 -54.33 28.85
C SER A 35 -16.14 -53.98 28.98
N ASP A 36 -15.67 -54.12 30.19
CA ASP A 36 -14.32 -54.08 30.76
C ASP A 36 -13.36 -55.08 30.13
N GLY A 37 -12.06 -54.79 30.22
CA GLY A 37 -11.01 -55.76 29.98
C GLY A 37 -9.61 -55.24 30.26
N LEU A 38 -9.11 -55.58 31.41
CA LEU A 38 -7.85 -55.34 32.09
C LEU A 38 -6.57 -55.92 31.44
N ARG A 39 -5.41 -55.19 31.72
CA ARG A 39 -4.04 -55.68 32.01
C ARG A 39 -3.21 -56.19 30.81
N ALA A 40 -1.94 -56.01 30.72
CA ALA A 40 -0.80 -55.56 31.55
C ALA A 40 0.48 -55.56 30.67
N GLY A 41 1.39 -54.71 31.02
CA GLY A 41 2.83 -55.04 31.11
C GLY A 41 3.72 -54.96 29.88
N GLY A 42 4.76 -54.18 29.97
CA GLY A 42 5.99 -54.51 29.29
C GLY A 42 6.83 -53.35 28.74
N THR A 43 7.74 -52.86 29.57
CA THR A 43 9.16 -52.45 29.29
C THR A 43 9.52 -51.36 28.30
N ARG A 44 10.21 -50.40 28.89
CA ARG A 44 11.14 -49.36 28.40
C ARG A 44 11.89 -49.68 27.11
N SER A 45 11.93 -48.70 26.22
CA SER A 45 13.20 -48.30 25.61
C SER A 45 13.18 -46.81 25.33
N GLU A 46 14.19 -46.14 25.81
CA GLU A 46 14.50 -44.72 25.63
C GLU A 46 14.82 -44.47 24.13
N GLY A 47 14.24 -43.37 23.61
CA GLY A 47 14.52 -42.84 22.30
C GLY A 47 14.24 -41.35 22.30
N MET A 48 15.22 -40.58 22.77
CA MET A 48 15.29 -39.13 22.61
C MET A 48 15.34 -38.81 21.11
N THR A 49 14.36 -38.06 20.62
CA THR A 49 14.41 -37.01 19.56
C THR A 49 12.99 -36.75 19.02
N SER A 50 12.30 -35.73 19.50
CA SER A 50 11.26 -34.99 18.77
C SER A 50 10.73 -33.81 19.60
N GLY A 51 11.66 -32.95 20.04
CA GLY A 51 11.31 -31.71 20.74
C GLY A 51 11.25 -30.47 19.83
N GLY A 52 11.65 -30.59 18.54
CA GLY A 52 11.73 -29.45 17.63
C GLY A 52 10.45 -29.20 16.81
N GLU A 53 9.82 -30.23 16.34
CA GLU A 53 8.67 -30.08 15.42
C GLU A 53 7.34 -29.65 16.09
N ARG A 54 7.19 -29.88 17.40
CA ARG A 54 5.99 -29.39 18.12
C ARG A 54 6.06 -27.93 18.49
N ALA A 55 7.25 -27.38 18.74
CA ALA A 55 7.43 -25.96 19.06
C ALA A 55 7.24 -25.05 17.84
N ASP A 56 7.57 -25.54 16.65
CA ASP A 56 7.36 -24.81 15.39
C ASP A 56 5.89 -24.88 14.96
N GLY A 57 5.20 -25.98 15.21
CA GLY A 57 3.76 -26.13 14.97
C GLY A 57 2.89 -25.27 15.91
N GLU A 58 3.26 -25.12 17.18
CA GLU A 58 2.56 -24.24 18.13
C GLU A 58 2.83 -22.74 17.86
N ARG A 59 4.05 -22.38 17.47
CA ARG A 59 4.35 -20.99 17.01
C ARG A 59 3.62 -20.65 15.72
N ALA A 60 3.47 -21.58 14.79
CA ALA A 60 2.69 -21.40 13.57
C ALA A 60 1.17 -21.29 13.85
N ALA A 61 0.66 -21.93 14.89
CA ALA A 61 -0.75 -21.84 15.29
C ALA A 61 -1.08 -20.55 16.08
N GLU A 62 -0.11 -19.94 16.75
CA GLU A 62 -0.28 -18.67 17.46
C GLU A 62 -0.19 -17.45 16.55
N ALA A 63 0.23 -17.64 15.27
CA ALA A 63 0.66 -16.57 14.36
C ALA A 63 -0.29 -16.23 13.22
N ALA A 64 -1.55 -16.62 13.22
CA ALA A 64 -2.43 -16.29 12.09
C ALA A 64 -3.65 -15.45 12.50
N ARG A 65 -3.42 -14.37 13.26
CA ARG A 65 -4.43 -13.31 13.35
C ARG A 65 -4.21 -12.35 12.18
N GLY A 66 -5.25 -12.19 11.34
CA GLY A 66 -5.20 -11.31 10.18
C GLY A 66 -5.43 -12.07 8.87
N LEU A 67 -4.99 -11.46 7.76
CA LEU A 67 -5.13 -12.03 6.42
C LEU A 67 -3.90 -12.84 6.04
N VAL A 68 -4.12 -14.05 5.50
CA VAL A 68 -3.09 -14.86 4.85
C VAL A 68 -3.60 -15.31 3.47
N VAL A 69 -2.85 -15.00 2.45
CA VAL A 69 -3.03 -15.50 1.07
C VAL A 69 -1.86 -16.41 0.77
N SER A 70 -2.12 -17.62 0.32
CA SER A 70 -1.07 -18.61 0.02
C SER A 70 -1.28 -19.23 -1.34
N GLY A 71 -0.23 -19.15 -2.19
CA GLY A 71 -0.16 -19.75 -3.51
C GLY A 71 -1.29 -19.29 -4.44
N ALA A 72 -1.77 -18.04 -4.31
CA ALA A 72 -2.92 -17.57 -5.06
C ALA A 72 -2.61 -17.48 -6.55
N ARG A 73 -3.46 -18.13 -7.37
CA ARG A 73 -3.36 -18.14 -8.83
C ARG A 73 -4.71 -17.77 -9.46
N VAL A 74 -4.65 -16.88 -10.46
CA VAL A 74 -5.79 -16.48 -11.28
C VAL A 74 -5.34 -16.29 -12.71
N THR A 75 -6.00 -16.98 -13.65
CA THR A 75 -5.78 -16.83 -15.09
C THR A 75 -7.11 -16.45 -15.73
N PHE A 76 -7.15 -15.37 -16.50
CA PHE A 76 -8.35 -14.98 -17.22
C PHE A 76 -8.41 -15.69 -18.57
N ALA A 77 -9.62 -16.04 -19.01
CA ALA A 77 -9.83 -16.66 -20.30
C ALA A 77 -9.25 -15.80 -21.45
N GLY A 78 -8.43 -16.44 -22.29
CA GLY A 78 -7.76 -15.78 -23.42
C GLY A 78 -6.48 -15.05 -23.08
N GLN A 79 -6.00 -15.12 -21.85
CA GLN A 79 -4.68 -14.63 -21.46
C GLN A 79 -3.68 -15.80 -21.35
N GLU A 80 -2.48 -15.63 -21.89
CA GLU A 80 -1.40 -16.62 -21.79
C GLU A 80 -0.73 -16.59 -20.42
N SER A 81 -0.63 -15.41 -19.80
CA SER A 81 -0.02 -15.23 -18.49
C SER A 81 -1.08 -15.08 -17.40
N PRO A 82 -0.88 -15.69 -16.22
CA PRO A 82 -1.78 -15.52 -15.10
C PRO A 82 -1.73 -14.07 -14.57
N ALA A 83 -2.87 -13.55 -14.15
CA ALA A 83 -2.96 -12.25 -13.48
C ALA A 83 -2.48 -12.31 -12.03
N LEU A 84 -2.58 -13.49 -11.38
CA LEU A 84 -1.89 -13.84 -10.13
C LEU A 84 -1.16 -15.16 -10.37
N ASP A 85 0.11 -15.22 -10.01
CA ASP A 85 0.96 -16.38 -10.22
C ASP A 85 1.75 -16.70 -8.95
N ASP A 86 1.20 -17.63 -8.17
CA ASP A 86 1.79 -18.13 -6.92
C ASP A 86 2.01 -16.99 -5.90
N VAL A 87 0.95 -16.22 -5.61
CA VAL A 87 1.02 -15.05 -4.74
C VAL A 87 0.87 -15.49 -3.29
N ASP A 88 1.91 -15.18 -2.50
CA ASP A 88 1.92 -15.27 -1.04
C ASP A 88 1.95 -13.88 -0.42
N VAL A 89 1.01 -13.59 0.48
CA VAL A 89 0.97 -12.31 1.19
C VAL A 89 0.29 -12.47 2.55
N THR A 90 0.80 -11.77 3.56
CA THR A 90 0.24 -11.75 4.91
C THR A 90 -0.02 -10.32 5.36
N VAL A 91 -1.08 -10.13 6.14
CA VAL A 91 -1.37 -8.86 6.83
C VAL A 91 -1.75 -9.21 8.25
N ASP A 92 -0.92 -8.86 9.21
CA ASP A 92 -1.19 -9.11 10.62
C ASP A 92 -2.42 -8.32 11.08
N ALA A 93 -3.12 -8.83 12.09
CA ALA A 93 -4.28 -8.15 12.66
C ALA A 93 -3.92 -6.75 13.16
N GLY A 94 -4.72 -5.76 12.76
CA GLY A 94 -4.51 -4.36 13.11
C GLY A 94 -3.39 -3.66 12.33
N ARG A 95 -2.79 -4.32 11.32
CA ARG A 95 -1.79 -3.72 10.44
C ARG A 95 -2.37 -3.40 9.06
N VAL A 96 -1.70 -2.49 8.40
CA VAL A 96 -2.03 -2.05 7.04
C VAL A 96 -0.93 -2.47 6.09
N LEU A 97 -1.28 -3.28 5.09
CA LEU A 97 -0.38 -3.64 4.00
C LEU A 97 -0.73 -2.81 2.75
N ALA A 98 0.26 -2.10 2.20
CA ALA A 98 0.16 -1.51 0.88
C ALA A 98 0.72 -2.45 -0.18
N VAL A 99 -0.05 -2.70 -1.25
CA VAL A 99 0.44 -3.39 -2.45
C VAL A 99 0.74 -2.37 -3.52
N LEU A 100 2.02 -2.22 -3.83
CA LEU A 100 2.57 -1.36 -4.86
C LEU A 100 2.90 -2.15 -6.12
N GLY A 101 2.90 -1.50 -7.28
CA GLY A 101 3.33 -2.10 -8.54
C GLY A 101 2.81 -1.35 -9.76
N PRO A 102 3.35 -1.61 -10.96
CA PRO A 102 2.90 -0.97 -12.19
C PRO A 102 1.45 -1.30 -12.52
N SER A 103 0.83 -0.50 -13.40
CA SER A 103 -0.53 -0.78 -13.87
C SER A 103 -0.60 -2.14 -14.57
N GLY A 104 -1.65 -2.91 -14.29
CA GLY A 104 -1.85 -4.22 -14.90
C GLY A 104 -1.11 -5.39 -14.25
N CYS A 105 -0.25 -5.19 -13.23
CA CYS A 105 0.51 -6.28 -12.60
C CYS A 105 -0.31 -7.24 -11.70
N GLY A 106 -1.64 -7.05 -11.55
CA GLY A 106 -2.50 -7.97 -10.80
C GLY A 106 -3.06 -7.47 -9.47
N LYS A 107 -2.72 -6.25 -9.01
CA LYS A 107 -3.12 -5.70 -7.69
C LYS A 107 -4.63 -5.75 -7.42
N SER A 108 -5.44 -5.20 -8.33
CA SER A 108 -6.91 -5.23 -8.19
C SER A 108 -7.48 -6.64 -8.29
N THR A 109 -6.79 -7.56 -9.02
CA THR A 109 -7.16 -8.98 -9.07
C THR A 109 -6.93 -9.64 -7.72
N LEU A 110 -5.80 -9.38 -7.06
CA LEU A 110 -5.51 -9.85 -5.70
C LEU A 110 -6.58 -9.37 -4.73
N LEU A 111 -6.89 -8.09 -4.76
CA LEU A 111 -7.88 -7.48 -3.88
C LEU A 111 -9.27 -8.07 -4.08
N ARG A 112 -9.70 -8.30 -5.34
CA ARG A 112 -10.97 -8.97 -5.67
C ARG A 112 -10.98 -10.44 -5.26
N ALA A 113 -9.85 -11.15 -5.36
CA ALA A 113 -9.74 -12.54 -4.91
C ALA A 113 -9.88 -12.62 -3.37
N VAL A 114 -9.21 -11.73 -2.63
CA VAL A 114 -9.37 -11.62 -1.17
C VAL A 114 -10.80 -11.26 -0.79
N ALA A 115 -11.47 -10.36 -1.53
CA ALA A 115 -12.88 -10.02 -1.32
C ALA A 115 -13.84 -11.19 -1.64
N GLY A 116 -13.41 -12.22 -2.38
CA GLY A 116 -14.25 -13.30 -2.87
C GLY A 116 -15.09 -12.94 -4.09
N LEU A 117 -14.73 -11.87 -4.80
CA LEU A 117 -15.33 -11.45 -6.06
C LEU A 117 -14.67 -12.13 -7.27
N GLN A 118 -13.41 -12.50 -7.14
CA GLN A 118 -12.67 -13.28 -8.12
C GLN A 118 -12.35 -14.66 -7.52
N ARG A 119 -12.69 -15.72 -8.25
CA ARG A 119 -12.35 -17.09 -7.85
C ARG A 119 -10.87 -17.34 -8.11
N LEU A 120 -10.21 -17.99 -7.18
CA LEU A 120 -8.86 -18.53 -7.38
C LEU A 120 -8.92 -19.83 -8.19
N ASP A 121 -7.96 -20.02 -9.10
CA ASP A 121 -7.71 -21.28 -9.80
C ASP A 121 -6.92 -22.24 -8.89
N ALA A 122 -6.00 -21.69 -8.09
CA ALA A 122 -5.24 -22.41 -7.07
C ALA A 122 -4.95 -21.48 -5.88
N GLY A 123 -4.51 -22.07 -4.77
CA GLY A 123 -4.17 -21.33 -3.55
C GLY A 123 -5.34 -21.17 -2.61
N ARG A 124 -5.10 -20.39 -1.55
CA ARG A 124 -6.02 -20.21 -0.42
C ARG A 124 -6.00 -18.77 0.10
N VAL A 125 -7.14 -18.34 0.61
CA VAL A 125 -7.29 -17.11 1.42
C VAL A 125 -7.82 -17.52 2.78
N SER A 126 -7.13 -17.16 3.85
CA SER A 126 -7.61 -17.32 5.23
C SER A 126 -7.60 -16.00 5.99
N PHE A 127 -8.47 -15.87 6.98
CA PHE A 127 -8.56 -14.71 7.84
C PHE A 127 -8.79 -15.16 9.29
N ASP A 128 -7.94 -14.72 10.21
CA ASP A 128 -7.89 -15.16 11.61
C ASP A 128 -7.86 -16.69 11.76
N GLY A 129 -7.14 -17.38 10.84
CA GLY A 129 -7.04 -18.83 10.81
C GLY A 129 -8.17 -19.57 10.06
N ASP A 130 -9.29 -18.91 9.77
CA ASP A 130 -10.42 -19.47 9.04
C ASP A 130 -10.19 -19.43 7.52
N ASP A 131 -10.37 -20.55 6.82
CA ASP A 131 -10.34 -20.59 5.36
C ASP A 131 -11.60 -19.91 4.79
N VAL A 132 -11.40 -18.75 4.16
CA VAL A 132 -12.45 -17.97 3.52
C VAL A 132 -12.46 -18.09 2.00
N THR A 133 -11.62 -18.94 1.42
CA THR A 133 -11.45 -19.09 -0.03
C THR A 133 -12.78 -19.28 -0.77
N ARG A 134 -13.66 -20.12 -0.22
CA ARG A 134 -14.96 -20.45 -0.81
C ARG A 134 -16.14 -19.76 -0.13
N VAL A 135 -15.87 -18.92 0.89
CA VAL A 135 -16.92 -18.18 1.59
C VAL A 135 -17.44 -17.08 0.66
N PRO A 136 -18.75 -16.95 0.43
CA PRO A 136 -19.33 -15.89 -0.38
C PRO A 136 -18.98 -14.50 0.19
N THR A 137 -18.73 -13.51 -0.69
CA THR A 137 -18.32 -12.14 -0.34
C THR A 137 -19.13 -11.53 0.81
N HIS A 138 -20.48 -11.64 0.77
CA HIS A 138 -21.37 -11.06 1.78
C HIS A 138 -21.29 -11.73 3.15
N LYS A 139 -20.59 -12.86 3.29
CA LYS A 139 -20.39 -13.59 4.55
C LYS A 139 -18.98 -13.44 5.11
N ARG A 140 -18.05 -12.78 4.38
CA ARG A 140 -16.68 -12.57 4.85
C ARG A 140 -16.57 -11.47 5.89
N ASP A 141 -17.56 -10.57 5.98
CA ASP A 141 -17.54 -9.35 6.81
C ASP A 141 -16.37 -8.41 6.46
N PHE A 142 -15.98 -8.39 5.18
CA PHE A 142 -14.99 -7.50 4.62
C PHE A 142 -15.67 -6.30 3.96
N ALA A 143 -15.06 -5.12 4.00
CA ALA A 143 -15.50 -3.98 3.22
C ALA A 143 -14.54 -3.76 2.05
N LEU A 144 -15.09 -3.56 0.87
CA LEU A 144 -14.34 -3.26 -0.35
C LEU A 144 -14.74 -1.89 -0.88
N MET A 145 -13.74 -1.05 -1.10
CA MET A 145 -13.85 0.18 -1.86
C MET A 145 -13.24 -0.02 -3.24
N PHE A 146 -14.06 0.16 -4.29
CA PHE A 146 -13.61 0.11 -5.69
C PHE A 146 -13.02 1.46 -6.11
N GLN A 147 -12.11 1.42 -7.07
CA GLN A 147 -11.41 2.59 -7.61
C GLN A 147 -12.35 3.71 -8.11
N ASP A 148 -13.47 3.35 -8.74
CA ASP A 148 -14.48 4.28 -9.26
C ASP A 148 -15.53 4.74 -8.23
N GLY A 149 -15.36 4.34 -6.96
CA GLY A 149 -16.19 4.77 -5.84
C GLY A 149 -17.64 4.27 -5.81
N GLN A 150 -18.18 3.75 -6.90
CA GLN A 150 -19.49 3.10 -7.08
C GLN A 150 -20.57 3.41 -6.02
N LEU A 151 -21.02 4.66 -5.95
CA LEU A 151 -22.08 5.05 -5.02
C LEU A 151 -23.46 4.59 -5.49
N PHE A 152 -24.36 4.34 -4.56
CA PHE A 152 -25.78 4.06 -4.87
C PHE A 152 -26.45 5.34 -5.32
N GLY A 153 -26.71 5.51 -6.62
CA GLY A 153 -27.24 6.74 -7.22
C GLY A 153 -28.64 7.13 -6.77
N HIS A 154 -29.43 6.17 -6.24
CA HIS A 154 -30.78 6.39 -5.71
C HIS A 154 -30.80 6.78 -4.24
N LEU A 155 -29.65 6.79 -3.54
CA LEU A 155 -29.48 7.18 -2.15
C LEU A 155 -28.72 8.52 -2.10
N ASP A 156 -29.01 9.34 -1.09
CA ASP A 156 -28.19 10.50 -0.77
C ASP A 156 -26.83 10.09 -0.14
N VAL A 157 -25.97 11.05 0.13
CA VAL A 157 -24.65 10.83 0.72
C VAL A 157 -24.76 10.15 2.08
N ALA A 158 -25.62 10.64 2.97
CA ALA A 158 -25.80 10.06 4.30
C ALA A 158 -26.27 8.60 4.23
N ALA A 159 -27.24 8.31 3.39
CA ALA A 159 -27.73 6.95 3.20
C ALA A 159 -26.70 6.03 2.54
N ASN A 160 -25.84 6.54 1.64
CA ASN A 160 -24.71 5.79 1.11
C ASN A 160 -23.74 5.39 2.23
N VAL A 161 -23.30 6.34 3.06
CA VAL A 161 -22.37 6.08 4.17
C VAL A 161 -23.00 5.16 5.22
N ALA A 162 -24.28 5.40 5.58
CA ALA A 162 -25.00 4.61 6.57
C ALA A 162 -25.45 3.24 6.07
N TYR A 163 -25.32 2.93 4.77
CA TYR A 163 -25.91 1.72 4.18
C TYR A 163 -25.56 0.44 4.91
N GLY A 164 -24.29 0.23 5.17
CA GLY A 164 -23.81 -0.96 5.89
C GLY A 164 -24.25 -0.98 7.36
N LEU A 165 -24.29 0.17 8.02
CA LEU A 165 -24.76 0.31 9.41
C LEU A 165 -26.25 -0.04 9.51
N ALA A 166 -27.05 0.45 8.58
CA ALA A 166 -28.49 0.14 8.53
C ALA A 166 -28.73 -1.37 8.30
N ARG A 167 -27.93 -2.03 7.46
CA ARG A 167 -27.99 -3.49 7.24
C ARG A 167 -27.62 -4.30 8.49
N ARG A 168 -26.78 -3.74 9.36
CA ARG A 168 -26.41 -4.35 10.65
C ARG A 168 -27.37 -3.99 11.78
N GLY A 169 -28.44 -3.24 11.51
CA GLY A 169 -29.47 -2.87 12.50
C GLY A 169 -29.02 -1.78 13.49
N VAL A 170 -27.99 -1.01 13.18
CA VAL A 170 -27.52 0.11 14.01
C VAL A 170 -28.63 1.17 14.11
N GLY A 171 -28.84 1.76 15.29
CA GLY A 171 -29.86 2.77 15.54
C GLY A 171 -29.65 4.07 14.73
N ARG A 172 -30.74 4.74 14.34
CA ARG A 172 -30.66 5.94 13.49
C ARG A 172 -29.80 7.07 14.07
N ALA A 173 -29.84 7.28 15.38
CA ALA A 173 -29.04 8.32 16.05
C ALA A 173 -27.54 8.01 15.96
N GLU A 174 -27.16 6.75 16.16
CA GLU A 174 -25.78 6.30 16.04
C GLU A 174 -25.30 6.34 14.58
N GLN A 175 -26.17 5.92 13.62
CA GLN A 175 -25.87 6.10 12.19
C GLN A 175 -25.56 7.56 11.85
N ALA A 176 -26.43 8.50 12.30
CA ALA A 176 -26.25 9.91 12.02
C ALA A 176 -24.94 10.47 12.62
N ALA A 177 -24.62 10.09 13.85
CA ALA A 177 -23.37 10.49 14.51
C ALA A 177 -22.14 9.96 13.76
N ARG A 178 -22.15 8.67 13.36
CA ARG A 178 -21.03 8.06 12.61
C ARG A 178 -20.89 8.66 11.21
N VAL A 179 -22.00 8.93 10.53
CA VAL A 179 -22.01 9.58 9.21
C VAL A 179 -21.39 10.98 9.31
N GLY A 180 -21.81 11.80 10.30
CA GLY A 180 -21.25 13.14 10.51
C GLY A 180 -19.75 13.09 10.74
N GLN A 181 -19.28 12.25 11.67
CA GLN A 181 -17.83 12.05 11.93
C GLN A 181 -17.04 11.70 10.66
N LEU A 182 -17.56 10.78 9.84
CA LEU A 182 -16.87 10.34 8.64
C LEU A 182 -16.91 11.38 7.52
N LEU A 183 -18.00 12.14 7.39
CA LEU A 183 -18.08 13.23 6.42
C LEU A 183 -17.16 14.39 6.79
N ASP A 184 -17.05 14.73 8.08
CA ASP A 184 -16.08 15.72 8.56
C ASP A 184 -14.65 15.29 8.23
N LEU A 185 -14.34 14.02 8.50
CA LEU A 185 -13.05 13.42 8.22
C LEU A 185 -12.64 13.52 6.75
N VAL A 186 -13.55 13.10 5.84
CA VAL A 186 -13.25 13.15 4.40
C VAL A 186 -13.43 14.56 3.81
N GLY A 187 -13.57 15.60 4.66
CA GLY A 187 -13.68 17.00 4.25
C GLY A 187 -14.94 17.29 3.43
N LEU A 188 -16.06 16.67 3.79
CA LEU A 188 -17.39 16.87 3.18
C LEU A 188 -18.49 17.19 4.21
N PRO A 189 -18.25 18.09 5.20
CA PRO A 189 -19.29 18.46 6.15
C PRO A 189 -20.47 19.12 5.42
N GLY A 190 -21.70 18.79 5.84
CA GLY A 190 -22.91 19.37 5.26
C GLY A 190 -23.35 18.77 3.92
N TYR A 191 -22.71 17.66 3.48
CA TYR A 191 -23.05 16.98 2.21
C TYR A 191 -24.10 15.88 2.38
N GLU A 192 -24.61 15.63 3.57
CA GLU A 192 -25.47 14.51 3.95
C GLU A 192 -26.65 14.30 2.99
N LYS A 193 -27.30 15.39 2.59
CA LYS A 193 -28.52 15.38 1.75
C LYS A 193 -28.23 15.49 0.26
N ARG A 194 -26.97 15.57 -0.17
CA ARG A 194 -26.64 15.68 -1.58
C ARG A 194 -26.82 14.35 -2.31
N SER A 195 -27.22 14.44 -3.58
CA SER A 195 -27.25 13.29 -4.47
C SER A 195 -25.84 13.00 -5.01
N PRO A 196 -25.41 11.74 -5.10
CA PRO A 196 -24.14 11.35 -5.72
C PRO A 196 -23.91 11.93 -7.11
N ALA A 197 -24.97 12.08 -7.91
CA ALA A 197 -24.90 12.64 -9.27
C ALA A 197 -24.47 14.13 -9.31
N THR A 198 -24.54 14.84 -8.17
CA THR A 198 -24.11 16.24 -8.06
C THR A 198 -22.67 16.41 -7.56
N LEU A 199 -22.00 15.30 -7.29
CA LEU A 199 -20.64 15.28 -6.75
C LEU A 199 -19.60 15.14 -7.86
N SER A 200 -18.43 15.79 -7.70
CA SER A 200 -17.27 15.50 -8.52
C SER A 200 -16.74 14.06 -8.27
N GLY A 201 -15.95 13.51 -9.19
CA GLY A 201 -15.36 12.18 -9.03
C GLY A 201 -14.59 12.02 -7.72
N GLY A 202 -13.75 13.00 -7.35
CA GLY A 202 -13.03 13.00 -6.08
C GLY A 202 -13.95 13.10 -4.85
N GLN A 203 -15.08 13.82 -4.94
CA GLN A 203 -16.08 13.83 -3.87
C GLN A 203 -16.81 12.49 -3.75
N GLN A 204 -17.12 11.83 -4.87
CA GLN A 204 -17.71 10.48 -4.86
C GLN A 204 -16.75 9.46 -4.23
N GLN A 205 -15.47 9.55 -4.56
CA GLN A 205 -14.43 8.67 -3.99
C GLN A 205 -14.33 8.85 -2.47
N ARG A 206 -14.35 10.08 -1.96
CA ARG A 206 -14.35 10.37 -0.51
C ARG A 206 -15.60 9.85 0.20
N VAL A 207 -16.77 9.94 -0.40
CA VAL A 207 -18.01 9.33 0.15
C VAL A 207 -17.91 7.80 0.16
N ALA A 208 -17.33 7.19 -0.87
CA ALA A 208 -17.11 5.75 -0.91
C ALA A 208 -16.13 5.27 0.16
N LEU A 209 -15.07 6.05 0.44
CA LEU A 209 -14.14 5.79 1.55
C LEU A 209 -14.87 5.88 2.89
N ALA A 210 -15.65 6.93 3.13
CA ALA A 210 -16.47 7.07 4.33
C ALA A 210 -17.44 5.88 4.52
N ARG A 211 -18.08 5.41 3.43
CA ARG A 211 -18.95 4.23 3.45
C ARG A 211 -18.21 2.96 3.85
N ALA A 212 -17.00 2.75 3.33
CA ALA A 212 -16.18 1.58 3.65
C ALA A 212 -15.74 1.57 5.12
N LEU A 213 -15.37 2.74 5.66
CA LEU A 213 -14.96 2.92 7.05
C LEU A 213 -16.14 2.85 8.04
N ALA A 214 -17.39 3.10 7.58
CA ALA A 214 -18.54 3.22 8.48
C ALA A 214 -18.79 1.94 9.28
N VAL A 215 -18.67 0.79 8.66
CA VAL A 215 -19.07 -0.50 9.23
C VAL A 215 -18.02 -1.15 10.12
N ARG A 216 -16.81 -0.58 10.26
CA ARG A 216 -15.69 -1.20 11.00
C ARG A 216 -15.56 -2.69 10.64
N PRO A 217 -15.18 -3.00 9.40
CA PRO A 217 -15.12 -4.37 8.92
C PRO A 217 -13.96 -5.14 9.57
N ARG A 218 -14.00 -6.48 9.54
CA ARG A 218 -12.86 -7.31 9.95
C ARG A 218 -11.63 -7.07 9.08
N LEU A 219 -11.84 -6.83 7.77
CA LEU A 219 -10.80 -6.49 6.80
C LEU A 219 -11.30 -5.37 5.89
N LEU A 220 -10.52 -4.32 5.78
CA LEU A 220 -10.75 -3.22 4.84
C LEU A 220 -9.91 -3.41 3.59
N LEU A 221 -10.55 -3.43 2.43
CA LEU A 221 -9.94 -3.58 1.13
C LEU A 221 -10.11 -2.28 0.34
N LEU A 222 -9.01 -1.63 -0.03
CA LEU A 222 -9.01 -0.32 -0.68
C LEU A 222 -8.30 -0.39 -2.03
N ASP A 223 -9.04 -0.20 -3.13
CA ASP A 223 -8.51 -0.17 -4.50
C ASP A 223 -8.34 1.28 -4.95
N GLU A 224 -7.12 1.80 -4.89
CA GLU A 224 -6.72 3.18 -5.24
C GLU A 224 -7.63 4.27 -4.62
N PRO A 225 -7.80 4.30 -3.29
CA PRO A 225 -8.85 5.08 -2.63
C PRO A 225 -8.69 6.60 -2.78
N LEU A 226 -7.53 7.11 -3.15
CA LEU A 226 -7.22 8.54 -3.21
C LEU A 226 -6.77 8.98 -4.61
N SER A 227 -6.83 8.11 -5.63
CA SER A 227 -6.27 8.37 -6.96
C SER A 227 -6.92 9.53 -7.73
N ALA A 228 -8.21 9.83 -7.48
CA ALA A 228 -8.94 10.93 -8.13
C ALA A 228 -8.79 12.29 -7.44
N LEU A 229 -7.88 12.41 -6.46
CA LEU A 229 -7.69 13.61 -5.67
C LEU A 229 -6.48 14.43 -6.14
N ASP A 230 -6.55 15.75 -5.95
CA ASP A 230 -5.37 16.60 -6.05
C ASP A 230 -4.35 16.26 -4.96
N ARG A 231 -3.09 16.65 -5.20
CA ARG A 231 -1.96 16.27 -4.34
C ARG A 231 -2.14 16.71 -2.88
N GLY A 232 -2.48 17.97 -2.63
CA GLY A 232 -2.56 18.49 -1.26
C GLY A 232 -3.68 17.84 -0.44
N LEU A 233 -4.82 17.54 -1.09
CA LEU A 233 -5.92 16.81 -0.45
C LEU A 233 -5.56 15.35 -0.22
N ARG A 234 -4.85 14.72 -1.16
CA ARG A 234 -4.37 13.33 -1.06
C ARG A 234 -3.44 13.14 0.13
N GLU A 235 -2.42 13.99 0.28
CA GLU A 235 -1.47 13.97 1.39
C GLU A 235 -2.17 14.10 2.75
N ARG A 236 -3.13 15.03 2.87
CA ARG A 236 -3.92 15.21 4.08
C ARG A 236 -4.77 13.97 4.39
N LEU A 237 -5.54 13.48 3.40
CA LEU A 237 -6.40 12.31 3.60
C LEU A 237 -5.60 11.02 3.84
N SER A 238 -4.40 10.87 3.31
CA SER A 238 -3.51 9.76 3.66
C SER A 238 -3.16 9.79 5.15
N THR A 239 -2.82 10.95 5.69
CA THR A 239 -2.53 11.13 7.12
C THR A 239 -3.77 10.84 7.98
N ASP A 240 -4.93 11.38 7.59
CA ASP A 240 -6.19 11.16 8.30
C ASP A 240 -6.61 9.68 8.25
N LEU A 241 -6.48 9.03 7.09
CA LEU A 241 -6.76 7.60 6.91
C LEU A 241 -5.86 6.76 7.83
N ARG A 242 -4.55 7.06 7.88
CA ARG A 242 -3.62 6.38 8.79
C ARG A 242 -4.06 6.52 10.24
N ALA A 243 -4.41 7.74 10.67
CA ALA A 243 -4.86 8.01 12.04
C ALA A 243 -6.09 7.17 12.41
N ILE A 244 -7.06 7.02 11.49
CA ILE A 244 -8.26 6.22 11.74
C ILE A 244 -7.95 4.74 11.80
N LEU A 245 -7.21 4.23 10.81
CA LEU A 245 -6.88 2.80 10.76
C LEU A 245 -6.13 2.40 12.04
N THR A 246 -5.25 3.26 12.52
CA THR A 246 -4.53 3.05 13.79
C THR A 246 -5.47 3.12 15.00
N ALA A 247 -6.34 4.15 15.09
CA ALA A 247 -7.25 4.32 16.22
C ALA A 247 -8.29 3.19 16.33
N GLU A 248 -8.71 2.63 15.19
CA GLU A 248 -9.66 1.52 15.13
C GLU A 248 -8.96 0.13 15.14
N SER A 249 -7.62 0.08 15.18
CA SER A 249 -6.81 -1.15 15.05
C SER A 249 -7.28 -1.99 13.84
N ALA A 250 -7.56 -1.31 12.72
CA ALA A 250 -8.14 -1.93 11.53
C ALA A 250 -7.09 -2.73 10.76
N THR A 251 -7.44 -3.96 10.38
CA THR A 251 -6.65 -4.71 9.40
C THR A 251 -7.03 -4.25 8.00
N ALA A 252 -6.06 -3.85 7.18
CA ALA A 252 -6.34 -3.34 5.84
C ALA A 252 -5.35 -3.83 4.78
N LEU A 253 -5.87 -4.13 3.59
CA LEU A 253 -5.11 -4.33 2.36
C LEU A 253 -5.43 -3.15 1.43
N PHE A 254 -4.41 -2.40 1.10
CA PHE A 254 -4.49 -1.14 0.38
C PHE A 254 -3.68 -1.22 -0.92
N VAL A 255 -4.30 -0.97 -2.05
CA VAL A 255 -3.64 -0.96 -3.36
C VAL A 255 -3.49 0.47 -3.82
N THR A 256 -2.28 0.86 -4.20
CA THR A 256 -1.99 2.16 -4.78
C THR A 256 -0.82 2.08 -5.77
N HIS A 257 -0.68 3.09 -6.61
CA HIS A 257 0.50 3.35 -7.42
C HIS A 257 1.29 4.57 -6.90
N ASP A 258 0.79 5.22 -5.84
CA ASP A 258 1.42 6.39 -5.23
C ASP A 258 2.30 5.96 -4.05
N HIS A 259 3.59 6.24 -4.15
CA HIS A 259 4.58 5.87 -3.14
C HIS A 259 4.39 6.65 -1.83
N GLY A 260 3.98 7.93 -1.93
CA GLY A 260 3.72 8.77 -0.76
C GLY A 260 2.54 8.27 0.07
N GLU A 261 1.46 7.84 -0.62
CA GLU A 261 0.32 7.19 0.03
C GLU A 261 0.77 5.92 0.79
N ALA A 262 1.50 5.02 0.10
CA ALA A 262 1.94 3.77 0.70
C ALA A 262 2.79 4.00 1.94
N LEU A 263 3.77 4.91 1.88
CA LEU A 263 4.66 5.23 3.01
C LEU A 263 3.93 5.91 4.18
N THR A 264 2.88 6.69 3.88
CA THR A 264 2.11 7.39 4.92
C THR A 264 1.13 6.46 5.62
N VAL A 265 0.45 5.58 4.86
CA VAL A 265 -0.69 4.81 5.36
C VAL A 265 -0.27 3.43 5.88
N ALA A 266 0.70 2.77 5.25
CA ALA A 266 1.00 1.38 5.49
C ALA A 266 2.04 1.14 6.60
N ASP A 267 1.90 0.00 7.27
CA ASP A 267 2.93 -0.59 8.13
C ASP A 267 3.91 -1.42 7.32
N ASP A 268 3.39 -2.18 6.35
CA ASP A 268 4.14 -3.06 5.49
C ASP A 268 3.86 -2.74 4.02
N ILE A 269 4.82 -3.02 3.15
CA ILE A 269 4.71 -2.87 1.71
C ILE A 269 4.98 -4.22 1.04
N ALA A 270 4.15 -4.57 0.06
CA ALA A 270 4.40 -5.63 -0.90
C ALA A 270 4.54 -5.02 -2.31
N VAL A 271 5.66 -5.28 -2.96
CA VAL A 271 5.88 -4.87 -4.36
C VAL A 271 5.45 -6.01 -5.27
N MET A 272 4.53 -5.72 -6.20
CA MET A 272 3.97 -6.69 -7.12
C MET A 272 4.38 -6.38 -8.56
N ARG A 273 4.91 -7.38 -9.27
CA ARG A 273 5.30 -7.31 -10.67
C ARG A 273 4.90 -8.61 -11.38
N ASP A 274 4.29 -8.51 -12.56
CA ASP A 274 3.89 -9.64 -13.42
C ASP A 274 3.13 -10.76 -12.69
N GLY A 275 2.16 -10.37 -11.87
CA GLY A 275 1.31 -11.30 -11.11
C GLY A 275 1.97 -11.90 -9.87
N ARG A 276 3.19 -11.50 -9.48
CA ARG A 276 3.95 -12.05 -8.35
C ARG A 276 4.31 -10.98 -7.34
N ILE A 277 4.43 -11.34 -6.08
CA ILE A 277 5.07 -10.49 -5.07
C ILE A 277 6.59 -10.70 -5.17
N VAL A 278 7.30 -9.63 -5.52
CA VAL A 278 8.77 -9.65 -5.68
C VAL A 278 9.50 -9.23 -4.41
N GLN A 279 8.84 -8.43 -3.57
CA GLN A 279 9.37 -8.02 -2.27
C GLN A 279 8.22 -7.75 -1.30
N HIS A 280 8.38 -8.12 -0.02
CA HIS A 280 7.42 -7.85 1.05
C HIS A 280 8.19 -7.62 2.36
N GLY A 281 7.79 -6.62 3.13
CA GLY A 281 8.39 -6.31 4.44
C GLY A 281 7.90 -4.99 5.00
N ALA A 282 8.50 -4.56 6.11
CA ALA A 282 8.20 -3.27 6.71
C ALA A 282 8.41 -2.13 5.71
N ALA A 283 7.48 -1.16 5.69
CA ALA A 283 7.49 -0.09 4.69
C ALA A 283 8.84 0.66 4.62
N PRO A 284 9.49 1.03 5.74
CA PRO A 284 10.80 1.67 5.69
C PRO A 284 11.91 0.78 5.11
N GLU A 285 11.87 -0.53 5.37
CA GLU A 285 12.88 -1.48 4.91
C GLU A 285 12.78 -1.71 3.40
N VAL A 286 11.58 -1.99 2.90
CA VAL A 286 11.32 -2.14 1.46
C VAL A 286 11.70 -0.87 0.70
N TRP A 287 11.39 0.29 1.29
CA TRP A 287 11.73 1.58 0.70
C TRP A 287 13.23 1.85 0.65
N ALA A 288 13.98 1.45 1.71
CA ALA A 288 15.42 1.70 1.80
C ALA A 288 16.24 0.70 1.01
N VAL A 289 15.82 -0.58 0.95
CA VAL A 289 16.58 -1.68 0.37
C VAL A 289 15.70 -2.48 -0.60
N PRO A 290 15.55 -2.02 -1.85
CA PRO A 290 14.87 -2.78 -2.89
C PRO A 290 15.61 -4.09 -3.19
N SER A 291 14.82 -5.15 -3.48
CA SER A 291 15.33 -6.52 -3.70
C SER A 291 16.12 -6.70 -4.99
N ASP A 292 15.79 -5.92 -6.00
CA ASP A 292 16.40 -5.96 -7.34
C ASP A 292 16.36 -4.57 -8.00
N GLU A 293 17.08 -4.43 -9.13
CA GLU A 293 17.20 -3.16 -9.85
C GLU A 293 15.85 -2.66 -10.40
N ASP A 294 14.99 -3.55 -10.90
CA ASP A 294 13.67 -3.17 -11.41
C ASP A 294 12.77 -2.64 -10.28
N THR A 295 12.87 -3.26 -9.10
CA THR A 295 12.19 -2.79 -7.89
C THR A 295 12.75 -1.43 -7.46
N ALA A 296 14.07 -1.24 -7.52
CA ALA A 296 14.68 0.07 -7.25
C ALA A 296 14.17 1.15 -8.21
N ASP A 297 14.14 0.86 -9.53
CA ASP A 297 13.61 1.79 -10.53
C ASP A 297 12.14 2.14 -10.25
N PHE A 298 11.33 1.14 -9.96
CA PHE A 298 9.92 1.33 -9.60
C PHE A 298 9.78 2.19 -8.34
N LEU A 299 10.64 2.00 -7.32
CA LEU A 299 10.63 2.78 -6.07
C LEU A 299 11.32 4.16 -6.20
N GLY A 300 11.69 4.59 -7.40
CA GLY A 300 12.19 5.94 -7.69
C GLY A 300 13.69 6.15 -7.54
N PHE A 301 14.47 5.09 -7.64
CA PHE A 301 15.92 5.20 -7.81
C PHE A 301 16.21 5.43 -9.28
N THR A 302 16.39 6.69 -9.67
CA THR A 302 16.42 7.12 -11.07
C THR A 302 17.81 7.17 -11.68
N THR A 303 18.86 7.13 -10.86
CA THR A 303 20.26 7.23 -11.30
C THR A 303 20.97 5.91 -11.07
N THR A 304 21.56 5.34 -12.12
CA THR A 304 22.43 4.16 -12.05
C THR A 304 23.86 4.60 -12.23
N LEU A 305 24.77 4.12 -11.38
CA LEU A 305 26.20 4.28 -11.49
C LEU A 305 26.86 2.92 -11.61
N ASP A 306 27.71 2.76 -12.61
CA ASP A 306 28.56 1.60 -12.75
C ASP A 306 29.73 1.65 -11.74
N PRO A 307 30.47 0.55 -11.49
CA PRO A 307 31.52 0.52 -10.48
C PRO A 307 32.58 1.61 -10.61
N ASP A 308 33.00 1.96 -11.83
CA ASP A 308 33.98 3.00 -12.10
C ASP A 308 33.41 4.40 -11.85
N GLU A 309 32.15 4.63 -12.21
CA GLU A 309 31.42 5.87 -11.96
C GLU A 309 31.16 6.09 -10.47
N ALA A 310 30.77 5.03 -9.75
CA ALA A 310 30.60 5.05 -8.30
C ALA A 310 31.91 5.44 -7.59
N ALA A 311 33.03 4.83 -7.99
CA ALA A 311 34.35 5.15 -7.45
C ALA A 311 34.77 6.61 -7.75
N ALA A 312 34.45 7.14 -8.93
CA ALA A 312 34.77 8.53 -9.33
C ALA A 312 34.04 9.58 -8.46
N VAL A 313 32.88 9.25 -7.90
CA VAL A 313 32.11 10.13 -6.98
C VAL A 313 32.34 9.79 -5.51
N GLY A 314 33.22 8.83 -5.20
CA GLY A 314 33.64 8.48 -3.84
C GLY A 314 32.75 7.45 -3.14
N LEU A 315 31.89 6.74 -3.87
CA LEU A 315 31.15 5.58 -3.39
C LEU A 315 32.03 4.32 -3.39
N ALA A 316 31.65 3.32 -2.62
CA ALA A 316 32.29 2.01 -2.68
C ALA A 316 32.15 1.41 -4.10
N PRO A 317 33.19 0.68 -4.58
CA PRO A 317 33.14 0.04 -5.90
C PRO A 317 31.98 -0.95 -5.96
N GLY A 318 31.10 -0.80 -6.97
CA GLY A 318 29.91 -1.63 -7.15
C GLY A 318 28.88 -0.88 -7.98
N ARG A 319 27.84 -1.59 -8.41
CA ARG A 319 26.73 -0.98 -9.11
C ARG A 319 25.78 -0.31 -8.12
N TRP A 320 25.50 0.95 -8.33
CA TRP A 320 24.65 1.75 -7.44
C TRP A 320 23.40 2.24 -8.17
N LYS A 321 22.30 2.23 -7.43
CA LYS A 321 21.09 2.96 -7.78
C LYS A 321 20.86 4.07 -6.75
N LEU A 322 20.67 5.30 -7.21
CA LEU A 322 20.50 6.48 -6.38
C LEU A 322 19.14 7.14 -6.64
N ARG A 323 18.52 7.60 -5.56
CA ARG A 323 17.34 8.49 -5.68
C ARG A 323 17.77 9.86 -6.20
N GLN A 324 16.85 10.57 -6.81
CA GLN A 324 17.11 11.97 -7.22
C GLN A 324 17.51 12.85 -6.02
N SER A 325 16.94 12.59 -4.82
CA SER A 325 17.29 13.28 -3.58
C SER A 325 18.71 12.99 -3.06
N ALA A 326 19.37 11.94 -3.57
CA ALA A 326 20.75 11.62 -3.23
C ALA A 326 21.77 12.69 -3.68
N LEU A 327 21.43 13.45 -4.73
CA LEU A 327 22.28 14.50 -5.28
C LEU A 327 21.65 15.86 -5.00
N ARG A 328 22.26 16.61 -4.05
CA ARG A 328 21.79 17.94 -3.65
C ARG A 328 22.73 19.01 -4.21
N VAL A 329 22.14 19.96 -4.91
CA VAL A 329 22.87 21.12 -5.46
C VAL A 329 23.11 22.13 -4.35
N VAL A 330 24.34 22.63 -4.24
CA VAL A 330 24.76 23.65 -3.27
C VAL A 330 25.57 24.74 -3.95
N ALA A 331 25.64 25.92 -3.34
CA ALA A 331 26.44 27.03 -3.86
C ALA A 331 27.93 26.66 -3.93
N THR A 332 28.60 27.09 -5.00
CA THR A 332 30.06 26.99 -5.10
C THR A 332 30.70 27.94 -4.08
N GLY A 333 31.31 27.39 -3.03
CA GLY A 333 31.96 28.19 -1.97
C GLY A 333 31.81 27.63 -0.57
N THR A 334 30.90 26.70 -0.34
CA THR A 334 30.71 26.08 0.97
C THR A 334 31.68 24.93 1.26
N ALA A 335 32.56 24.59 0.31
CA ALA A 335 33.51 23.46 0.43
C ALA A 335 34.97 23.86 0.72
N SER A 336 35.30 25.11 1.01
CA SER A 336 36.65 25.50 1.42
C SER A 336 36.68 25.78 2.94
N GLY A 337 36.64 24.74 3.75
CA GLY A 337 37.03 24.78 5.14
C GLY A 337 38.55 24.91 5.23
N SER A 338 39.11 26.14 5.17
CA SER A 338 40.43 26.42 5.70
C SER A 338 40.36 26.23 7.20
N SER A 339 41.24 25.37 7.73
CA SER A 339 41.55 25.20 9.13
C SER A 339 42.02 26.53 9.75
N SER A 340 41.15 27.23 10.42
CA SER A 340 41.51 28.13 11.54
C SER A 340 40.27 28.27 12.42
N GLY A 341 40.45 27.92 13.68
CA GLY A 341 39.40 27.82 14.66
C GLY A 341 38.61 29.11 14.83
N ASP A 342 37.33 28.99 14.80
CA ASP A 342 36.40 29.62 15.71
C ASP A 342 35.04 28.96 15.49
N GLY A 343 34.51 28.34 16.52
CA GLY A 343 33.25 27.64 16.49
C GLY A 343 32.08 28.60 16.24
N VAL A 344 31.49 28.52 15.09
CA VAL A 344 30.14 29.06 14.84
C VAL A 344 29.20 27.86 14.78
N ALA A 345 28.48 27.68 15.89
CA ALA A 345 27.37 26.74 15.99
C ALA A 345 26.37 27.02 14.86
N MET A 346 26.12 25.99 14.05
CA MET A 346 24.99 25.97 13.15
C MET A 346 23.71 26.19 13.97
N ARG A 347 23.07 27.32 13.78
CA ARG A 347 21.72 27.55 14.31
C ARG A 347 20.77 26.67 13.51
N ASP A 348 20.08 25.81 14.25
CA ASP A 348 18.89 25.11 13.80
C ASP A 348 17.93 26.07 13.11
N ALA A 349 17.80 25.96 11.80
CA ALA A 349 16.69 26.54 11.08
C ALA A 349 15.62 25.46 10.96
N GLY A 350 14.64 25.54 11.88
CA GLY A 350 13.27 25.09 11.75
C GLY A 350 13.01 23.68 11.22
N ALA A 351 13.20 22.70 12.08
CA ALA A 351 12.54 21.40 11.93
C ALA A 351 11.03 21.58 12.19
N THR A 352 10.24 21.66 11.14
CA THR A 352 8.80 21.40 11.18
C THR A 352 8.47 20.42 10.06
N HIS A 353 8.71 19.17 10.32
CA HIS A 353 7.97 17.97 9.98
C HIS A 353 8.74 16.79 10.55
N GLY A 354 8.34 16.39 11.77
CA GLY A 354 8.89 15.24 12.46
C GLY A 354 8.49 13.95 11.75
N SER A 355 9.42 13.35 11.05
CA SER A 355 9.45 11.91 10.85
C SER A 355 10.69 11.40 11.56
N SER A 356 10.48 10.91 12.79
CA SER A 356 11.48 10.12 13.51
C SER A 356 11.63 8.77 12.80
N TRP A 357 12.48 8.72 11.80
CA TRP A 357 12.91 7.45 11.21
C TRP A 357 14.25 7.08 11.82
N GLY A 358 14.23 5.93 12.48
CA GLY A 358 15.26 5.43 13.34
C GLY A 358 16.63 5.33 12.69
N GLU A 359 17.62 5.52 13.54
CA GLU A 359 18.99 5.13 13.32
C GLU A 359 19.08 3.63 13.01
N ALA A 360 19.22 3.29 11.73
CA ALA A 360 19.56 1.94 11.29
C ALA A 360 21.01 1.92 10.83
N ALA A 361 21.81 1.34 11.69
CA ALA A 361 23.03 0.56 11.46
C ALA A 361 24.07 1.03 10.41
N GLY A 362 25.19 1.52 10.88
CA GLY A 362 26.48 1.09 10.34
C GLY A 362 27.14 1.94 9.25
N ALA A 363 27.24 3.26 9.41
CA ALA A 363 28.25 4.03 8.67
C ALA A 363 29.16 4.77 9.66
N ARG A 364 30.20 4.09 10.11
CA ARG A 364 31.34 4.73 10.78
C ARG A 364 32.38 5.03 9.73
N ASP A 365 32.26 6.21 9.12
CA ASP A 365 33.35 7.11 8.69
C ASP A 365 32.69 8.35 8.08
N ALA A 366 32.13 9.19 8.95
CA ALA A 366 31.57 10.48 8.53
C ALA A 366 32.71 11.48 8.31
N ARG A 367 33.39 11.35 7.18
CA ARG A 367 34.05 12.49 6.55
C ARG A 367 32.96 13.43 6.10
N ALA A 368 33.05 14.73 6.47
CA ALA A 368 32.08 15.72 6.00
C ALA A 368 31.85 15.57 4.49
N PRO A 369 30.59 15.58 4.03
CA PRO A 369 30.28 15.32 2.62
C PRO A 369 31.00 16.33 1.74
N ARG A 370 31.88 15.84 0.85
CA ARG A 370 32.64 16.67 -0.08
C ARG A 370 31.73 17.05 -1.23
N ALA A 371 31.55 18.35 -1.46
CA ALA A 371 30.85 18.81 -2.64
C ALA A 371 31.66 18.48 -3.91
N LEU A 372 31.01 17.86 -4.88
CA LEU A 372 31.53 17.57 -6.20
C LEU A 372 31.26 18.77 -7.11
N ALA A 373 32.23 19.17 -7.94
CA ALA A 373 32.04 20.24 -8.91
C ALA A 373 31.17 19.75 -10.09
N ALA A 374 30.20 20.56 -10.47
CA ALA A 374 29.25 20.23 -11.52
C ALA A 374 28.85 21.45 -12.35
N SER A 375 28.31 21.20 -13.54
CA SER A 375 27.60 22.20 -14.36
C SER A 375 26.11 21.82 -14.46
N ILE A 376 25.25 22.84 -14.45
CA ILE A 376 23.83 22.69 -14.71
C ILE A 376 23.61 22.40 -16.17
N VAL A 377 22.86 21.37 -16.48
CA VAL A 377 22.42 21.05 -17.86
C VAL A 377 21.01 21.58 -18.10
N HIS A 378 20.12 21.30 -17.16
CA HIS A 378 18.71 21.72 -17.21
C HIS A 378 18.17 21.91 -15.78
N SER A 379 17.20 22.82 -15.63
CA SER A 379 16.49 23.02 -14.37
C SER A 379 14.99 23.20 -14.61
N ALA A 380 14.17 22.71 -13.70
CA ALA A 380 12.72 22.86 -13.70
C ALA A 380 12.21 22.99 -12.27
N VAL A 381 11.43 24.02 -11.99
CA VAL A 381 10.77 24.17 -10.70
C VAL A 381 9.66 23.13 -10.60
N ALA A 382 9.67 22.35 -9.54
CA ALA A 382 8.66 21.34 -9.25
C ALA A 382 8.34 21.36 -7.77
N ASP A 383 7.13 21.78 -7.44
CA ASP A 383 6.63 21.87 -6.07
C ASP A 383 7.53 22.72 -5.14
N GLU A 384 8.05 22.13 -4.08
CA GLU A 384 8.90 22.81 -3.09
C GLU A 384 10.41 22.77 -3.43
N VAL A 385 10.79 22.10 -4.52
CA VAL A 385 12.18 21.93 -4.91
C VAL A 385 12.38 22.25 -6.39
N THR A 386 13.61 22.65 -6.77
CA THR A 386 13.98 22.71 -8.19
C THR A 386 14.66 21.39 -8.56
N ARG A 387 14.08 20.68 -9.52
CA ARG A 387 14.70 19.51 -10.13
C ARG A 387 15.74 19.97 -11.13
N VAL A 388 16.93 19.40 -11.05
CA VAL A 388 18.06 19.83 -11.81
C VAL A 388 18.73 18.62 -12.46
N SER A 389 19.06 18.73 -13.75
CA SER A 389 20.01 17.83 -14.39
C SER A 389 21.40 18.44 -14.29
N VAL A 390 22.36 17.71 -13.75
CA VAL A 390 23.73 18.13 -13.56
C VAL A 390 24.70 17.20 -14.25
N ARG A 391 25.83 17.75 -14.67
CA ARG A 391 26.98 17.00 -15.19
C ARG A 391 28.13 17.22 -14.24
N LEU A 392 28.56 16.17 -13.53
CA LEU A 392 29.70 16.23 -12.62
C LEU A 392 31.02 16.31 -13.45
N ASP A 393 32.00 17.08 -12.96
CA ASP A 393 33.34 17.11 -13.60
C ASP A 393 34.02 15.74 -13.53
N ALA A 394 33.74 14.95 -12.50
CA ALA A 394 34.22 13.58 -12.37
C ALA A 394 33.57 12.59 -13.34
N LEU A 395 32.36 12.92 -13.86
CA LEU A 395 31.56 12.10 -14.79
C LEU A 395 31.08 12.97 -15.97
N PRO A 396 31.96 13.44 -16.85
CA PRO A 396 31.60 14.44 -17.85
C PRO A 396 30.66 13.95 -18.95
N THR A 397 30.51 12.65 -19.10
CA THR A 397 29.62 12.02 -20.10
C THR A 397 28.24 11.69 -19.52
N LEU A 398 28.05 11.72 -18.19
CA LEU A 398 26.84 11.31 -17.53
C LEU A 398 26.04 12.53 -17.04
N GLU A 399 24.76 12.55 -17.38
CA GLU A 399 23.81 13.52 -16.89
C GLU A 399 23.02 12.91 -15.72
N LEU A 400 23.09 13.55 -14.56
CA LEU A 400 22.54 13.05 -13.32
C LEU A 400 21.37 13.92 -12.83
N ALA A 401 20.32 13.29 -12.35
CA ALA A 401 19.22 13.98 -11.72
C ALA A 401 19.59 14.38 -10.28
N ALA A 402 19.40 15.66 -9.96
CA ALA A 402 19.68 16.25 -8.65
C ALA A 402 18.52 17.14 -8.19
N VAL A 403 18.55 17.57 -6.93
CA VAL A 403 17.59 18.51 -6.36
C VAL A 403 18.30 19.74 -5.78
N ALA A 404 17.67 20.90 -5.94
CA ALA A 404 18.04 22.12 -5.22
C ALA A 404 16.87 22.54 -4.34
N TYR A 405 17.13 22.70 -3.04
CA TYR A 405 16.13 23.18 -2.10
C TYR A 405 16.15 24.70 -2.02
N PRO A 406 15.03 25.37 -1.67
CA PRO A 406 14.98 26.78 -1.47
C PRO A 406 16.03 27.23 -0.43
N GLY A 407 16.87 28.21 -0.83
CA GLY A 407 17.92 28.72 0.03
C GLY A 407 19.29 28.03 -0.09
N ASP A 408 19.40 26.88 -0.75
CA ASP A 408 20.69 26.22 -1.01
C ASP A 408 21.53 26.94 -2.06
N VAL A 409 20.82 27.47 -3.07
CA VAL A 409 21.43 28.11 -4.24
C VAL A 409 20.52 29.27 -4.70
N GLU A 410 21.13 30.37 -5.12
CA GLU A 410 20.41 31.48 -5.76
C GLU A 410 19.76 30.99 -7.07
N PRO A 411 18.52 31.39 -7.40
CA PRO A 411 17.83 30.94 -8.62
C PRO A 411 18.65 31.18 -9.92
N ALA A 412 19.37 32.28 -9.97
CA ALA A 412 20.24 32.60 -11.13
C ALA A 412 21.40 31.62 -11.30
N ALA A 413 21.82 30.91 -10.24
CA ALA A 413 22.87 29.90 -10.33
C ALA A 413 22.33 28.52 -10.78
N LEU A 414 21.01 28.39 -11.03
CA LEU A 414 20.39 27.19 -11.58
C LEU A 414 20.15 27.29 -13.11
N GLU A 415 20.67 28.30 -13.76
CA GLU A 415 20.62 28.42 -15.23
C GLU A 415 21.53 27.40 -15.91
N PRO A 416 21.17 26.92 -17.11
CA PRO A 416 22.01 26.02 -17.90
C PRO A 416 23.42 26.60 -18.11
N GLY A 417 24.45 25.80 -17.88
CA GLY A 417 25.86 26.18 -17.97
C GLY A 417 26.45 26.76 -16.67
N ALA A 418 25.62 27.07 -15.66
CA ALA A 418 26.12 27.56 -14.38
C ALA A 418 26.92 26.49 -13.63
N ARG A 419 27.93 26.95 -12.89
CA ARG A 419 28.79 26.09 -12.05
C ARG A 419 28.26 26.01 -10.65
N VAL A 420 28.08 24.79 -10.15
CA VAL A 420 27.51 24.48 -8.83
C VAL A 420 28.34 23.42 -8.10
N GLY A 421 28.16 23.32 -6.80
CA GLY A 421 28.56 22.14 -6.02
C GLY A 421 27.42 21.14 -5.97
N VAL A 422 27.76 19.86 -5.91
CA VAL A 422 26.77 18.78 -5.68
C VAL A 422 27.25 17.94 -4.50
N VAL A 423 26.42 17.81 -3.50
CA VAL A 423 26.66 16.92 -2.35
C VAL A 423 25.91 15.62 -2.61
N LEU A 424 26.63 14.50 -2.48
CA LEU A 424 26.10 13.16 -2.60
C LEU A 424 25.78 12.61 -1.20
N ASP A 425 24.52 12.22 -0.98
CA ASP A 425 24.07 11.48 0.18
C ASP A 425 23.93 9.99 -0.15
N ALA A 426 24.93 9.21 0.20
CA ALA A 426 24.95 7.77 -0.05
C ALA A 426 23.83 6.99 0.67
N SER A 427 23.23 7.56 1.73
CA SER A 427 22.09 6.92 2.43
C SER A 427 20.82 6.87 1.57
N GLN A 428 20.74 7.68 0.53
CA GLN A 428 19.66 7.71 -0.47
C GLN A 428 19.95 6.81 -1.67
N GLY A 429 20.91 5.91 -1.56
CA GLY A 429 21.29 4.97 -2.59
C GLY A 429 21.33 3.53 -2.07
N VAL A 430 21.29 2.59 -3.00
CA VAL A 430 21.45 1.15 -2.74
C VAL A 430 22.53 0.58 -3.66
N GLN A 431 23.38 -0.28 -3.09
CA GLN A 431 24.43 -0.98 -3.81
C GLN A 431 23.95 -2.40 -4.15
N PHE A 432 24.03 -2.79 -5.41
CA PHE A 432 23.78 -4.16 -5.84
C PHE A 432 25.12 -4.88 -5.99
N THR A 433 25.29 -5.96 -5.24
CA THR A 433 26.42 -6.89 -5.38
C THR A 433 25.98 -8.06 -6.24
N HIS A 434 26.58 -8.19 -7.41
CA HIS A 434 26.40 -9.38 -8.29
C HIS A 434 27.26 -10.52 -7.82
#